data_b76daf424447664e82565c698ca9e611
#
_entry.id   b76daf424447664e82565c698ca9e611
#
_cell.length_a   1.000
_cell.length_b   1.000
_cell.length_c   1.000
_cell.angle_alpha   90.00
_cell.angle_beta   90.00
_cell.angle_gamma   90.00
#
_symmetry.space_group_name_H-M   'P 1'
#
loop_
_entity.id
_entity.type
_entity.pdbx_description
1 polymer ?
#
loop_
_entity_poly.entity_id
_entity_poly.type
_entity_poly.pdbx_seq_one_letter_code
_entity_poly.pdbx_strand_id
1 'polypeptide(L)'
;MAGLVDKSRQAVHPRPSAGLWRPSAAPSQPTALYLLCWFLGSILLAFLVVPLVALALTQSGTSLAGAARMTDVRDAIALSLEGAFLSAASAALLGVPLAYALARTAFPGKGLIAGLIDLPLAVPHTVAGIALLMVFGRQGVLGEPLQTLTGVKFWGTIAGVVIAMLFVSAPYTVNAARIGFEAIDPRLEQVARTLGLGPWQTFMRITLPLARHSIMTGITLTYARSISEFGAVIILVYYPMTAPVKIYELFLRFGLEQATAAAVLLLIVSLSLFVLLRMLAQRGGQSQESR
;
A
#
# COMPACT_ATOMS: atom_id res chain seq x y z
N MET A 1 -43.04 -7.80 79.05
CA MET A 1 -43.68 -8.07 77.78
C MET A 1 -42.76 -7.61 76.72
N ALA A 2 -41.87 -8.42 76.22
CA ALA A 2 -41.89 -9.18 75.01
C ALA A 2 -41.87 -8.25 73.77
N GLY A 3 -40.69 -7.97 73.22
CA GLY A 3 -40.44 -7.30 71.95
C GLY A 3 -39.50 -8.11 71.09
N LEU A 4 -40.02 -8.72 70.07
CA LEU A 4 -39.35 -9.61 69.14
C LEU A 4 -38.41 -8.79 68.25
N VAL A 5 -37.13 -9.17 68.24
CA VAL A 5 -36.11 -8.72 67.27
C VAL A 5 -36.24 -9.58 66.04
N ASP A 6 -36.73 -9.00 64.97
CA ASP A 6 -36.76 -9.62 63.64
C ASP A 6 -35.34 -9.49 62.98
N LYS A 7 -34.67 -10.66 62.83
CA LYS A 7 -33.44 -10.78 62.08
C LYS A 7 -33.80 -11.03 60.60
N SER A 8 -34.01 -9.95 59.86
CA SER A 8 -34.11 -10.06 58.39
C SER A 8 -32.81 -10.52 57.81
N ARG A 9 -32.89 -11.69 57.18
CA ARG A 9 -31.84 -12.42 56.49
C ARG A 9 -31.19 -11.55 55.39
N GLN A 10 -29.92 -11.24 55.58
CA GLN A 10 -29.10 -10.79 54.48
C GLN A 10 -29.00 -11.95 53.45
N ALA A 11 -29.67 -11.78 52.32
CA ALA A 11 -29.50 -12.63 51.16
C ALA A 11 -28.08 -12.44 50.61
N VAL A 12 -27.22 -13.41 50.85
CA VAL A 12 -25.92 -13.52 50.21
C VAL A 12 -26.15 -13.82 48.73
N HIS A 13 -26.02 -12.82 47.89
CA HIS A 13 -25.97 -13.03 46.44
C HIS A 13 -24.76 -13.90 46.11
N PRO A 14 -24.93 -15.06 45.45
CA PRO A 14 -23.81 -15.85 44.99
C PRO A 14 -23.02 -14.99 43.97
N ARG A 15 -21.74 -14.78 44.27
CA ARG A 15 -20.81 -14.19 43.30
C ARG A 15 -20.84 -15.07 42.04
N PRO A 16 -21.02 -14.47 40.83
CA PRO A 16 -20.86 -15.25 39.62
C PRO A 16 -19.45 -15.83 39.63
N SER A 17 -19.36 -17.15 39.62
CA SER A 17 -18.11 -17.87 39.42
C SER A 17 -17.46 -17.30 38.15
N ALA A 18 -16.30 -16.66 38.31
CA ALA A 18 -15.46 -16.29 37.17
C ALA A 18 -15.15 -17.58 36.41
N GLY A 19 -15.94 -17.85 35.41
CA GLY A 19 -15.67 -18.92 34.45
C GLY A 19 -14.32 -18.63 33.87
N LEU A 20 -13.29 -19.30 34.36
CA LEU A 20 -11.95 -19.32 33.80
C LEU A 20 -12.13 -19.73 32.34
N TRP A 21 -12.10 -18.72 31.44
CA TRP A 21 -11.92 -18.95 30.02
C TRP A 21 -10.56 -19.66 29.87
N ARG A 22 -10.60 -21.00 29.87
CA ARG A 22 -9.45 -21.80 29.52
C ARG A 22 -9.28 -21.62 28.01
N PRO A 23 -8.16 -21.07 27.54
CA PRO A 23 -7.86 -21.12 26.13
C PRO A 23 -7.94 -22.60 25.75
N SER A 24 -8.78 -22.91 24.74
CA SER A 24 -8.91 -24.28 24.24
C SER A 24 -7.50 -24.75 23.88
N ALA A 25 -7.07 -25.87 24.44
CA ALA A 25 -5.80 -26.48 24.09
C ALA A 25 -5.72 -26.53 22.57
N ALA A 26 -4.60 -26.05 22.01
CA ALA A 26 -4.34 -26.13 20.57
C ALA A 26 -4.65 -27.57 20.11
N PRO A 27 -5.34 -27.76 18.98
CA PRO A 27 -5.73 -29.10 18.53
C PRO A 27 -4.46 -29.94 18.42
N SER A 28 -4.39 -31.00 19.20
CA SER A 28 -3.21 -31.84 19.37
C SER A 28 -2.88 -32.72 18.15
N GLN A 29 -3.70 -32.68 17.10
CA GLN A 29 -3.42 -33.34 15.82
C GLN A 29 -4.01 -32.53 14.65
N PRO A 30 -3.29 -32.40 13.52
CA PRO A 30 -3.82 -31.76 12.35
C PRO A 30 -4.99 -32.57 11.80
N THR A 31 -6.19 -32.01 11.81
CA THR A 31 -7.36 -32.61 11.16
C THR A 31 -7.12 -32.69 9.65
N ALA A 32 -7.77 -33.63 8.97
CA ALA A 32 -7.67 -33.79 7.52
C ALA A 32 -7.90 -32.45 6.76
N LEU A 33 -8.75 -31.59 7.31
CA LEU A 33 -8.97 -30.24 6.79
C LEU A 33 -7.69 -29.37 6.80
N TYR A 34 -6.94 -29.35 7.91
CA TYR A 34 -5.70 -28.59 7.98
C TYR A 34 -4.64 -29.11 7.00
N LEU A 35 -4.53 -30.43 6.85
CA LEU A 35 -3.62 -31.05 5.89
C LEU A 35 -4.01 -30.66 4.46
N LEU A 36 -5.28 -30.71 4.11
CA LEU A 36 -5.79 -30.25 2.81
C LEU A 36 -5.50 -28.76 2.57
N CYS A 37 -5.77 -27.91 3.55
CA CYS A 37 -5.49 -26.47 3.46
C CYS A 37 -3.98 -26.20 3.24
N TRP A 38 -3.11 -26.87 3.99
CA TRP A 38 -1.66 -26.74 3.82
C TRP A 38 -1.19 -27.27 2.47
N PHE A 39 -1.74 -28.39 2.00
CA PHE A 39 -1.42 -28.96 0.68
C PHE A 39 -1.79 -27.99 -0.46
N LEU A 40 -3.02 -27.51 -0.48
CA LEU A 40 -3.47 -26.53 -1.48
C LEU A 40 -2.68 -25.20 -1.37
N GLY A 41 -2.45 -24.73 -0.14
CA GLY A 41 -1.64 -23.53 0.11
C GLY A 41 -0.19 -23.69 -0.37
N SER A 42 0.42 -24.88 -0.22
CA SER A 42 1.78 -25.13 -0.69
C SER A 42 1.89 -25.14 -2.20
N ILE A 43 0.87 -25.63 -2.93
CA ILE A 43 0.81 -25.55 -4.39
C ILE A 43 0.80 -24.09 -4.84
N LEU A 44 -0.05 -23.25 -4.25
CA LEU A 44 -0.09 -21.83 -4.57
C LEU A 44 1.24 -21.15 -4.24
N LEU A 45 1.81 -21.44 -3.07
CA LEU A 45 3.09 -20.88 -2.65
C LEU A 45 4.22 -21.29 -3.63
N ALA A 46 4.27 -22.55 -4.00
CA ALA A 46 5.24 -23.03 -4.99
C ALA A 46 5.05 -22.32 -6.34
N PHE A 47 3.82 -22.18 -6.82
CA PHE A 47 3.51 -21.45 -8.06
C PHE A 47 4.00 -20.00 -8.03
N LEU A 48 3.91 -19.33 -6.90
CA LEU A 48 4.37 -17.94 -6.75
C LEU A 48 5.89 -17.82 -6.60
N VAL A 49 6.53 -18.78 -5.93
CA VAL A 49 7.96 -18.68 -5.56
C VAL A 49 8.87 -19.30 -6.64
N VAL A 50 8.48 -20.44 -7.22
CA VAL A 50 9.34 -21.18 -8.17
C VAL A 50 9.79 -20.32 -9.36
N PRO A 51 8.94 -19.53 -10.04
CA PRO A 51 9.39 -18.70 -11.16
C PRO A 51 10.43 -17.64 -10.75
N LEU A 52 10.27 -17.04 -9.55
CA LEU A 52 11.19 -16.01 -9.04
C LEU A 52 12.54 -16.62 -8.65
N VAL A 53 12.53 -17.80 -8.03
CA VAL A 53 13.74 -18.55 -7.70
C VAL A 53 14.43 -19.02 -8.98
N ALA A 54 13.70 -19.57 -9.94
CA ALA A 54 14.25 -19.97 -11.23
C ALA A 54 14.92 -18.78 -11.94
N LEU A 55 14.26 -17.61 -11.97
CA LEU A 55 14.83 -16.38 -12.54
C LEU A 55 16.14 -16.00 -11.83
N ALA A 56 16.19 -16.05 -10.50
CA ALA A 56 17.39 -15.71 -9.73
C ALA A 56 18.53 -16.72 -9.96
N LEU A 57 18.23 -18.02 -10.04
CA LEU A 57 19.22 -19.08 -10.22
C LEU A 57 19.81 -19.16 -11.64
N THR A 58 19.12 -18.61 -12.64
CA THR A 58 19.64 -18.57 -14.02
C THR A 58 20.78 -17.57 -14.21
N GLN A 59 20.97 -16.64 -13.25
CA GLN A 59 21.97 -15.60 -13.39
C GLN A 59 23.28 -15.91 -12.65
N SER A 60 24.40 -15.70 -13.34
CA SER A 60 25.72 -15.78 -12.72
C SER A 60 26.07 -14.47 -12.00
N GLY A 61 26.95 -14.52 -11.00
CA GLY A 61 27.44 -13.31 -10.34
C GLY A 61 28.13 -12.33 -11.30
N THR A 62 28.73 -12.84 -12.37
CA THR A 62 29.40 -12.02 -13.41
C THR A 62 28.37 -11.28 -14.28
N SER A 63 27.27 -11.92 -14.67
CA SER A 63 26.20 -11.26 -15.44
C SER A 63 25.47 -10.18 -14.61
N LEU A 64 25.21 -10.45 -13.33
CA LEU A 64 24.65 -9.47 -12.41
C LEU A 64 25.59 -8.27 -12.20
N ALA A 65 26.89 -8.51 -12.01
CA ALA A 65 27.89 -7.44 -11.90
C ALA A 65 28.01 -6.66 -13.21
N GLY A 66 27.90 -7.30 -14.36
CA GLY A 66 27.85 -6.68 -15.68
C GLY A 66 26.66 -5.71 -15.81
N ALA A 67 25.45 -6.22 -15.53
CA ALA A 67 24.23 -5.40 -15.56
C ALA A 67 24.27 -4.25 -14.56
N ALA A 68 24.80 -4.46 -13.35
CA ALA A 68 24.96 -3.42 -12.33
C ALA A 68 25.96 -2.32 -12.70
N ARG A 69 26.87 -2.58 -13.65
CA ARG A 69 27.82 -1.58 -14.18
C ARG A 69 27.24 -0.76 -15.32
N MET A 70 26.18 -1.23 -15.96
CA MET A 70 25.51 -0.48 -17.02
C MET A 70 24.84 0.76 -16.43
N THR A 71 25.28 1.94 -16.85
CA THR A 71 24.78 3.23 -16.33
C THR A 71 23.28 3.37 -16.57
N ASP A 72 22.80 3.00 -17.76
CA ASP A 72 21.39 3.08 -18.13
C ASP A 72 20.48 2.14 -17.33
N VAL A 73 20.99 0.98 -16.88
CA VAL A 73 20.25 0.08 -15.97
C VAL A 73 20.16 0.70 -14.56
N ARG A 74 21.26 1.27 -14.07
CA ARG A 74 21.27 1.93 -12.76
C ARG A 74 20.37 3.17 -12.75
N ASP A 75 20.44 3.99 -13.78
CA ASP A 75 19.62 5.20 -13.92
C ASP A 75 18.13 4.83 -14.00
N ALA A 76 17.78 3.75 -14.72
CA ALA A 76 16.42 3.25 -14.79
C ALA A 76 15.90 2.74 -13.42
N ILE A 77 16.75 2.04 -12.65
CA ILE A 77 16.40 1.60 -11.29
C ILE A 77 16.23 2.82 -10.37
N ALA A 78 17.18 3.77 -10.41
CA ALA A 78 17.10 4.99 -9.60
C ALA A 78 15.82 5.79 -9.91
N LEU A 79 15.50 5.97 -11.19
CA LEU A 79 14.28 6.66 -11.62
C LEU A 79 13.01 5.92 -11.14
N SER A 80 13.00 4.58 -11.18
CA SER A 80 11.87 3.82 -10.65
C SER A 80 11.66 4.02 -9.15
N LEU A 81 12.76 4.02 -8.39
CA LEU A 81 12.71 4.22 -6.94
C LEU A 81 12.26 5.63 -6.58
N GLU A 82 12.81 6.63 -7.27
CA GLU A 82 12.47 8.04 -7.08
C GLU A 82 11.01 8.32 -7.49
N GLY A 83 10.59 7.84 -8.66
CA GLY A 83 9.22 7.98 -9.14
C GLY A 83 8.21 7.31 -8.22
N ALA A 84 8.53 6.11 -7.73
CA ALA A 84 7.68 5.40 -6.78
C ALA A 84 7.60 6.11 -5.42
N PHE A 85 8.71 6.67 -4.93
CA PHE A 85 8.71 7.46 -3.70
C PHE A 85 7.85 8.72 -3.84
N LEU A 86 8.03 9.48 -4.91
CA LEU A 86 7.23 10.69 -5.17
C LEU A 86 5.75 10.35 -5.38
N SER A 87 5.45 9.24 -6.06
CA SER A 87 4.08 8.73 -6.22
C SER A 87 3.45 8.39 -4.87
N ALA A 88 4.15 7.62 -4.02
CA ALA A 88 3.66 7.24 -2.70
C ALA A 88 3.49 8.45 -1.77
N ALA A 89 4.41 9.41 -1.82
CA ALA A 89 4.32 10.67 -1.08
C ALA A 89 3.11 11.50 -1.54
N SER A 90 2.88 11.60 -2.86
CA SER A 90 1.72 12.28 -3.43
C SER A 90 0.41 11.58 -3.06
N ALA A 91 0.39 10.24 -3.10
CA ALA A 91 -0.76 9.43 -2.65
C ALA A 91 -1.04 9.64 -1.15
N ALA A 92 -0.01 9.77 -0.31
CA ALA A 92 -0.18 10.08 1.10
C ALA A 92 -0.73 11.50 1.30
N LEU A 93 -0.14 12.48 0.64
CA LEU A 93 -0.53 13.89 0.76
C LEU A 93 -1.98 14.16 0.34
N LEU A 94 -2.41 13.57 -0.78
CA LEU A 94 -3.74 13.79 -1.34
C LEU A 94 -4.74 12.73 -0.87
N GLY A 95 -4.30 11.48 -0.75
CA GLY A 95 -5.17 10.35 -0.46
C GLY A 95 -5.54 10.23 1.02
N VAL A 96 -4.65 10.55 1.96
CA VAL A 96 -4.96 10.46 3.39
C VAL A 96 -6.07 11.45 3.80
N PRO A 97 -6.05 12.74 3.40
CA PRO A 97 -7.17 13.65 3.64
C PRO A 97 -8.48 13.18 2.99
N LEU A 98 -8.42 12.68 1.75
CA LEU A 98 -9.59 12.13 1.07
C LEU A 98 -10.16 10.92 1.82
N ALA A 99 -9.31 10.00 2.27
CA ALA A 99 -9.69 8.83 3.06
C ALA A 99 -10.36 9.22 4.38
N TYR A 100 -9.83 10.23 5.07
CA TYR A 100 -10.42 10.76 6.30
C TYR A 100 -11.80 11.37 6.05
N ALA A 101 -11.94 12.19 5.00
CA ALA A 101 -13.23 12.77 4.62
C ALA A 101 -14.26 11.66 4.33
N LEU A 102 -13.87 10.63 3.55
CA LEU A 102 -14.74 9.50 3.27
C LEU A 102 -15.09 8.69 4.54
N ALA A 103 -14.16 8.50 5.46
CA ALA A 103 -14.41 7.76 6.70
C ALA A 103 -15.39 8.48 7.64
N ARG A 104 -15.36 9.81 7.69
CA ARG A 104 -16.09 10.63 8.69
C ARG A 104 -17.35 11.30 8.17
N THR A 105 -17.59 11.29 6.87
CA THR A 105 -18.79 11.92 6.29
C THR A 105 -19.75 10.89 5.71
N ALA A 106 -21.04 11.15 5.87
CA ALA A 106 -22.12 10.44 5.23
C ALA A 106 -22.83 11.41 4.27
N PHE A 107 -22.80 11.10 2.98
CA PHE A 107 -23.46 11.90 1.95
C PHE A 107 -23.93 11.02 0.79
N PRO A 108 -24.96 11.43 0.03
CA PRO A 108 -25.39 10.71 -1.14
C PRO A 108 -24.25 10.71 -2.20
N GLY A 109 -23.95 9.54 -2.79
CA GLY A 109 -22.86 9.41 -3.76
C GLY A 109 -21.49 8.99 -3.17
N LYS A 110 -21.37 8.80 -1.85
CA LYS A 110 -20.12 8.28 -1.24
C LYS A 110 -19.64 6.98 -1.89
N GLY A 111 -20.56 6.05 -2.18
CA GLY A 111 -20.25 4.79 -2.87
C GLY A 111 -19.69 4.99 -4.28
N LEU A 112 -20.21 5.98 -5.01
CA LEU A 112 -19.71 6.34 -6.34
C LEU A 112 -18.28 6.86 -6.27
N ILE A 113 -17.98 7.76 -5.31
CA ILE A 113 -16.60 8.26 -5.12
C ILE A 113 -15.65 7.13 -4.74
N ALA A 114 -16.07 6.22 -3.85
CA ALA A 114 -15.28 5.04 -3.52
C ALA A 114 -15.02 4.17 -4.76
N GLY A 115 -16.02 3.92 -5.59
CA GLY A 115 -15.87 3.21 -6.86
C GLY A 115 -14.96 3.92 -7.86
N LEU A 116 -15.01 5.25 -7.94
CA LEU A 116 -14.10 6.03 -8.79
C LEU A 116 -12.64 5.96 -8.32
N ILE A 117 -12.40 5.90 -7.01
CA ILE A 117 -11.07 5.69 -6.46
C ILE A 117 -10.53 4.31 -6.85
N ASP A 118 -11.38 3.30 -6.89
CA ASP A 118 -11.01 1.93 -7.24
C ASP A 118 -10.96 1.66 -8.75
N LEU A 119 -11.45 2.59 -9.58
CA LEU A 119 -11.47 2.45 -11.04
C LEU A 119 -10.10 2.08 -11.64
N PRO A 120 -8.97 2.69 -11.21
CA PRO A 120 -7.65 2.34 -11.75
C PRO A 120 -7.24 0.89 -11.52
N LEU A 121 -7.80 0.21 -10.52
CA LEU A 121 -7.52 -1.20 -10.24
C LEU A 121 -8.16 -2.15 -11.27
N ALA A 122 -9.27 -1.71 -11.89
CA ALA A 122 -10.01 -2.48 -12.89
C ALA A 122 -9.58 -2.16 -14.34
N VAL A 123 -8.98 -0.99 -14.57
CA VAL A 123 -8.57 -0.54 -15.91
C VAL A 123 -7.25 -1.20 -16.31
N PRO A 124 -7.14 -1.80 -17.52
CA PRO A 124 -5.86 -2.26 -18.03
C PRO A 124 -4.82 -1.14 -18.05
N HIS A 125 -3.60 -1.41 -17.56
CA HIS A 125 -2.57 -0.39 -17.37
C HIS A 125 -2.19 0.35 -18.66
N THR A 126 -2.22 -0.33 -19.81
CA THR A 126 -2.00 0.30 -21.12
C THR A 126 -3.13 1.27 -21.48
N VAL A 127 -4.39 0.93 -21.16
CA VAL A 127 -5.54 1.83 -21.34
C VAL A 127 -5.41 3.05 -20.44
N ALA A 128 -5.00 2.85 -19.19
CA ALA A 128 -4.70 3.94 -18.26
C ALA A 128 -3.61 4.87 -18.84
N GLY A 129 -2.55 4.29 -19.42
CA GLY A 129 -1.49 5.05 -20.08
C GLY A 129 -1.98 5.90 -21.26
N ILE A 130 -2.85 5.34 -22.10
CA ILE A 130 -3.48 6.07 -23.21
C ILE A 130 -4.35 7.22 -22.67
N ALA A 131 -5.17 6.95 -21.66
CA ALA A 131 -6.01 8.00 -21.05
C ALA A 131 -5.17 9.14 -20.47
N LEU A 132 -4.09 8.80 -19.76
CA LEU A 132 -3.15 9.78 -19.21
C LEU A 132 -2.41 10.54 -20.32
N LEU A 133 -2.05 9.89 -21.43
CA LEU A 133 -1.45 10.54 -22.58
C LEU A 133 -2.40 11.56 -23.24
N MET A 134 -3.69 11.22 -23.33
CA MET A 134 -4.72 12.14 -23.84
C MET A 134 -4.91 13.37 -22.93
N VAL A 135 -4.68 13.23 -21.61
CA VAL A 135 -4.83 14.33 -20.65
C VAL A 135 -3.53 15.12 -20.48
N PHE A 136 -2.40 14.44 -20.24
CA PHE A 136 -1.12 15.03 -19.86
C PHE A 136 -0.04 14.99 -20.94
N GLY A 137 -0.35 14.40 -22.10
CA GLY A 137 0.57 14.36 -23.24
C GLY A 137 0.84 15.74 -23.84
N ARG A 138 1.70 15.81 -24.84
CA ARG A 138 2.11 17.06 -25.50
C ARG A 138 0.93 17.87 -26.06
N GLN A 139 -0.05 17.20 -26.61
CA GLN A 139 -1.29 17.77 -27.16
C GLN A 139 -2.50 17.39 -26.27
N GLY A 140 -2.24 17.05 -25.01
CA GLY A 140 -3.28 16.64 -24.07
C GLY A 140 -4.08 17.81 -23.54
N VAL A 141 -5.32 17.53 -23.11
CA VAL A 141 -6.27 18.55 -22.62
C VAL A 141 -5.71 19.43 -21.50
N LEU A 142 -4.86 18.86 -20.62
CA LEU A 142 -4.17 19.58 -19.54
C LEU A 142 -2.68 19.77 -19.84
N GLY A 143 -2.07 18.87 -20.61
CA GLY A 143 -0.63 18.89 -20.87
C GLY A 143 -0.21 20.13 -21.67
N GLU A 144 -0.91 20.47 -22.72
CA GLU A 144 -0.63 21.62 -23.57
C GLU A 144 -0.85 22.97 -22.85
N PRO A 145 -1.99 23.22 -22.18
CA PRO A 145 -2.19 24.47 -21.42
C PRO A 145 -1.20 24.63 -20.26
N LEU A 146 -0.89 23.57 -19.52
CA LEU A 146 0.08 23.66 -18.43
C LEU A 146 1.49 23.96 -18.93
N GLN A 147 1.90 23.36 -20.04
CA GLN A 147 3.19 23.64 -20.64
C GLN A 147 3.28 25.08 -21.14
N THR A 148 2.25 25.60 -21.80
CA THR A 148 2.24 26.96 -22.33
C THR A 148 2.19 28.03 -21.25
N LEU A 149 1.44 27.79 -20.16
CA LEU A 149 1.24 28.76 -19.08
C LEU A 149 2.35 28.72 -18.02
N THR A 150 2.84 27.52 -17.70
CA THR A 150 3.77 27.32 -16.56
C THR A 150 5.13 26.75 -16.95
N GLY A 151 5.29 26.28 -18.19
CA GLY A 151 6.49 25.57 -18.65
C GLY A 151 6.60 24.11 -18.16
N VAL A 152 5.64 23.63 -17.34
CA VAL A 152 5.64 22.27 -16.78
C VAL A 152 5.29 21.26 -17.85
N LYS A 153 6.14 20.24 -18.01
CA LYS A 153 5.95 19.11 -18.94
C LYS A 153 5.75 17.83 -18.15
N PHE A 154 4.81 17.00 -18.59
CA PHE A 154 4.62 15.66 -18.02
C PHE A 154 5.21 14.57 -18.93
N TRP A 155 4.95 14.62 -20.24
CA TRP A 155 5.51 13.67 -21.19
C TRP A 155 7.05 13.80 -21.27
N GLY A 156 7.72 12.65 -21.26
CA GLY A 156 9.18 12.60 -21.31
C GLY A 156 9.89 13.14 -20.06
N THR A 157 9.21 13.17 -18.90
CA THR A 157 9.78 13.68 -17.64
C THR A 157 9.45 12.77 -16.45
N ILE A 158 10.17 12.97 -15.34
CA ILE A 158 9.87 12.29 -14.07
C ILE A 158 8.45 12.63 -13.57
N ALA A 159 7.95 13.84 -13.82
CA ALA A 159 6.59 14.21 -13.43
C ALA A 159 5.54 13.33 -14.11
N GLY A 160 5.73 12.97 -15.38
CA GLY A 160 4.89 12.01 -16.08
C GLY A 160 4.99 10.60 -15.51
N VAL A 161 6.21 10.15 -15.13
CA VAL A 161 6.41 8.88 -14.45
C VAL A 161 5.61 8.85 -13.14
N VAL A 162 5.72 9.90 -12.33
CA VAL A 162 5.01 10.04 -11.04
C VAL A 162 3.49 10.01 -11.24
N ILE A 163 2.96 10.73 -12.22
CA ILE A 163 1.51 10.74 -12.51
C ILE A 163 1.04 9.36 -12.96
N ALA A 164 1.77 8.67 -13.83
CA ALA A 164 1.41 7.33 -14.28
C ALA A 164 1.39 6.34 -13.10
N MET A 165 2.43 6.37 -12.27
CA MET A 165 2.53 5.54 -11.08
C MET A 165 1.44 5.88 -10.05
N LEU A 166 1.20 7.17 -9.79
CA LEU A 166 0.19 7.65 -8.85
C LEU A 166 -1.21 7.20 -9.26
N PHE A 167 -1.57 7.37 -10.53
CA PHE A 167 -2.89 7.00 -11.03
C PHE A 167 -3.21 5.52 -10.70
N VAL A 168 -2.27 4.62 -10.96
CA VAL A 168 -2.48 3.18 -10.79
C VAL A 168 -2.41 2.74 -9.32
N SER A 169 -1.60 3.43 -8.50
CA SER A 169 -1.27 2.96 -7.15
C SER A 169 -1.94 3.74 -6.01
N ALA A 170 -2.49 4.94 -6.25
CA ALA A 170 -3.15 5.73 -5.22
C ALA A 170 -4.28 5.00 -4.46
N PRO A 171 -5.10 4.14 -5.10
CA PRO A 171 -6.15 3.40 -4.40
C PRO A 171 -5.66 2.63 -3.17
N TYR A 172 -4.44 2.08 -3.19
CA TYR A 172 -3.88 1.33 -2.06
C TYR A 172 -3.72 2.20 -0.81
N THR A 173 -3.18 3.42 -0.96
CA THR A 173 -3.06 4.36 0.18
C THR A 173 -4.43 4.82 0.65
N VAL A 174 -5.33 5.22 -0.26
CA VAL A 174 -6.66 5.74 0.11
C VAL A 174 -7.48 4.69 0.84
N ASN A 175 -7.54 3.46 0.33
CA ASN A 175 -8.33 2.40 0.94
C ASN A 175 -7.77 1.94 2.28
N ALA A 176 -6.44 1.75 2.39
CA ALA A 176 -5.84 1.37 3.66
C ALA A 176 -6.02 2.46 4.73
N ALA A 177 -5.84 3.73 4.37
CA ALA A 177 -6.07 4.84 5.27
C ALA A 177 -7.55 4.95 5.69
N ARG A 178 -8.49 4.78 4.74
CA ARG A 178 -9.93 4.78 5.01
C ARG A 178 -10.30 3.69 6.01
N ILE A 179 -9.87 2.46 5.80
CA ILE A 179 -10.10 1.34 6.72
C ILE A 179 -9.54 1.67 8.11
N GLY A 180 -8.32 2.25 8.16
CA GLY A 180 -7.71 2.67 9.42
C GLY A 180 -8.53 3.72 10.16
N PHE A 181 -9.06 4.72 9.45
CA PHE A 181 -9.92 5.73 10.05
C PHE A 181 -11.29 5.18 10.46
N GLU A 182 -11.90 4.31 9.66
CA GLU A 182 -13.20 3.69 9.97
C GLU A 182 -13.12 2.78 11.22
N ALA A 183 -11.95 2.18 11.50
CA ALA A 183 -11.74 1.36 12.70
C ALA A 183 -11.67 2.17 14.01
N ILE A 184 -11.47 3.49 13.94
CA ILE A 184 -11.37 4.35 15.12
C ILE A 184 -12.79 4.77 15.55
N ASP A 185 -13.14 4.52 16.83
CA ASP A 185 -14.43 4.97 17.40
C ASP A 185 -14.56 6.51 17.31
N PRO A 186 -15.58 7.03 16.63
CA PRO A 186 -15.83 8.47 16.53
C PRO A 186 -15.98 9.18 17.87
N ARG A 187 -16.35 8.46 18.94
CA ARG A 187 -16.48 9.01 20.29
C ARG A 187 -15.18 9.59 20.81
N LEU A 188 -14.03 9.04 20.43
CA LEU A 188 -12.72 9.56 20.81
C LEU A 188 -12.51 10.99 20.28
N GLU A 189 -12.94 11.27 19.06
CA GLU A 189 -12.89 12.62 18.49
C GLU A 189 -13.89 13.56 19.17
N GLN A 190 -15.08 13.06 19.54
CA GLN A 190 -16.10 13.85 20.26
C GLN A 190 -15.59 14.24 21.65
N VAL A 191 -15.03 13.31 22.42
CA VAL A 191 -14.43 13.58 23.74
C VAL A 191 -13.29 14.59 23.62
N ALA A 192 -12.42 14.47 22.65
CA ALA A 192 -11.34 15.42 22.42
C ALA A 192 -11.89 16.85 22.18
N ARG A 193 -12.99 16.97 21.43
CA ARG A 193 -13.65 18.26 21.17
C ARG A 193 -14.32 18.85 22.43
N THR A 194 -14.93 18.01 23.27
CA THR A 194 -15.50 18.48 24.55
C THR A 194 -14.42 18.98 25.52
N LEU A 195 -13.19 18.48 25.39
CA LEU A 195 -12.00 18.96 26.11
C LEU A 195 -11.36 20.20 25.47
N GLY A 196 -12.00 20.83 24.48
CA GLY A 196 -11.56 22.08 23.86
C GLY A 196 -10.60 21.96 22.69
N LEU A 197 -10.32 20.73 22.17
CA LEU A 197 -9.51 20.60 20.98
C LEU A 197 -10.31 20.99 19.73
N GLY A 198 -9.72 21.83 18.89
CA GLY A 198 -10.27 22.14 17.57
C GLY A 198 -10.21 20.93 16.60
N PRO A 199 -10.97 20.96 15.48
CA PRO A 199 -11.01 19.83 14.53
C PRO A 199 -9.64 19.39 14.01
N TRP A 200 -8.77 20.36 13.67
CA TRP A 200 -7.41 20.10 13.21
C TRP A 200 -6.53 19.47 14.30
N GLN A 201 -6.64 19.95 15.53
CA GLN A 201 -5.90 19.40 16.67
C GLN A 201 -6.36 17.97 16.98
N THR A 202 -7.67 17.72 16.93
CA THR A 202 -8.24 16.37 17.10
C THR A 202 -7.71 15.42 16.03
N PHE A 203 -7.71 15.84 14.77
CA PHE A 203 -7.16 15.03 13.67
C PHE A 203 -5.68 14.72 13.90
N MET A 204 -4.85 15.74 14.15
CA MET A 204 -3.39 15.56 14.26
C MET A 204 -2.96 14.83 15.53
N ARG A 205 -3.66 15.02 16.66
CA ARG A 205 -3.24 14.46 17.95
C ARG A 205 -3.91 13.14 18.31
N ILE A 206 -5.07 12.86 17.75
CA ILE A 206 -5.85 11.65 18.08
C ILE A 206 -5.99 10.74 16.86
N THR A 207 -6.66 11.20 15.82
CA THR A 207 -7.09 10.35 14.71
C THR A 207 -5.91 9.86 13.86
N LEU A 208 -5.04 10.78 13.44
CA LEU A 208 -3.89 10.45 12.58
C LEU A 208 -2.89 9.50 13.27
N PRO A 209 -2.51 9.71 14.55
CA PRO A 209 -1.64 8.76 15.26
C PRO A 209 -2.27 7.36 15.44
N LEU A 210 -3.58 7.27 15.67
CA LEU A 210 -4.27 6.00 15.79
C LEU A 210 -4.34 5.25 14.45
N ALA A 211 -4.54 5.97 13.33
CA ALA A 211 -4.58 5.39 11.98
C ALA A 211 -3.20 5.12 11.38
N ARG A 212 -2.10 5.57 11.99
CA ARG A 212 -0.75 5.58 11.40
C ARG A 212 -0.31 4.24 10.81
N HIS A 213 -0.63 3.13 11.47
CA HIS A 213 -0.23 1.80 11.00
C HIS A 213 -0.91 1.44 9.67
N SER A 214 -2.22 1.68 9.55
CA SER A 214 -2.97 1.45 8.31
C SER A 214 -2.50 2.38 7.20
N ILE A 215 -2.24 3.65 7.51
CA ILE A 215 -1.70 4.63 6.57
C ILE A 215 -0.33 4.19 6.05
N MET A 216 0.60 3.82 6.94
CA MET A 216 1.94 3.36 6.54
C MET A 216 1.88 2.08 5.72
N THR A 217 0.97 1.17 6.04
CA THR A 217 0.72 -0.03 5.23
C THR A 217 0.27 0.36 3.82
N GLY A 218 -0.69 1.27 3.70
CA GLY A 218 -1.15 1.78 2.40
C GLY A 218 -0.03 2.44 1.59
N ILE A 219 0.75 3.32 2.20
CA ILE A 219 1.90 3.98 1.57
C ILE A 219 2.94 2.95 1.08
N THR A 220 3.25 1.95 1.90
CA THR A 220 4.19 0.87 1.54
C THR A 220 3.66 0.06 0.34
N LEU A 221 2.37 -0.27 0.32
CA LEU A 221 1.76 -0.97 -0.81
C LEU A 221 1.74 -0.11 -2.08
N THR A 222 1.42 1.18 -1.96
CA THR A 222 1.49 2.14 -3.07
C THR A 222 2.90 2.21 -3.64
N TYR A 223 3.92 2.34 -2.78
CA TYR A 223 5.31 2.36 -3.19
C TYR A 223 5.72 1.08 -3.95
N ALA A 224 5.43 -0.09 -3.37
CA ALA A 224 5.75 -1.37 -3.99
C ALA A 224 5.04 -1.56 -5.34
N ARG A 225 3.77 -1.13 -5.44
CA ARG A 225 2.99 -1.18 -6.68
C ARG A 225 3.53 -0.22 -7.74
N SER A 226 3.97 0.97 -7.33
CA SER A 226 4.53 1.99 -8.23
C SER A 226 5.84 1.53 -8.88
N ILE A 227 6.76 0.91 -8.13
CA ILE A 227 8.04 0.41 -8.67
C ILE A 227 7.82 -0.55 -9.86
N SER A 228 6.78 -1.38 -9.78
CA SER A 228 6.47 -2.38 -10.80
C SER A 228 5.63 -1.85 -11.96
N GLU A 229 5.31 -0.54 -11.97
CA GLU A 229 4.47 0.01 -13.02
C GLU A 229 5.22 0.09 -14.36
N PHE A 230 4.61 -0.54 -15.35
CA PHE A 230 5.13 -0.63 -16.70
C PHE A 230 4.16 -0.01 -17.73
N GLY A 231 2.90 -0.49 -17.71
CA GLY A 231 1.95 -0.26 -18.79
C GLY A 231 1.57 1.20 -19.00
N ALA A 232 1.29 1.92 -17.92
CA ALA A 232 0.97 3.34 -18.02
C ALA A 232 2.23 4.19 -18.29
N VAL A 233 3.37 3.82 -17.71
CA VAL A 233 4.62 4.56 -17.87
C VAL A 233 5.15 4.47 -19.30
N ILE A 234 5.16 3.27 -19.91
CA ILE A 234 5.70 3.10 -21.28
C ILE A 234 4.90 3.91 -22.31
N ILE A 235 3.60 4.08 -22.10
CA ILE A 235 2.73 4.83 -23.03
C ILE A 235 2.88 6.34 -22.83
N LEU A 236 2.87 6.83 -21.59
CA LEU A 236 2.90 8.27 -21.30
C LEU A 236 4.31 8.87 -21.45
N VAL A 237 5.33 8.14 -21.00
CA VAL A 237 6.68 8.71 -20.84
C VAL A 237 7.70 8.07 -21.77
N TYR A 238 7.75 6.74 -21.86
CA TYR A 238 8.75 5.91 -22.52
C TYR A 238 10.20 6.25 -22.09
N TYR A 239 10.64 7.47 -22.31
CA TYR A 239 11.96 7.98 -21.91
C TYR A 239 11.81 9.28 -21.10
N PRO A 240 12.55 9.42 -19.96
CA PRO A 240 13.53 8.49 -19.41
C PRO A 240 12.89 7.17 -18.93
N MET A 241 13.61 6.06 -19.13
CA MET A 241 13.07 4.71 -18.88
C MET A 241 13.11 4.35 -17.41
N THR A 242 11.97 3.89 -16.87
CA THR A 242 11.94 3.18 -15.59
C THR A 242 12.51 1.77 -15.76
N ALA A 243 12.87 1.10 -14.64
CA ALA A 243 13.47 -0.22 -14.70
C ALA A 243 12.59 -1.27 -15.41
N PRO A 244 11.24 -1.35 -15.20
CA PRO A 244 10.41 -2.25 -15.99
C PRO A 244 10.42 -1.96 -17.49
N VAL A 245 10.44 -0.69 -17.88
CA VAL A 245 10.54 -0.27 -19.30
C VAL A 245 11.90 -0.64 -19.87
N LYS A 246 12.98 -0.44 -19.11
CA LYS A 246 14.35 -0.80 -19.52
C LYS A 246 14.53 -2.31 -19.66
N ILE A 247 13.98 -3.11 -18.75
CA ILE A 247 14.00 -4.56 -18.84
C ILE A 247 13.29 -5.02 -20.12
N TYR A 248 12.15 -4.43 -20.43
CA TYR A 248 11.41 -4.76 -21.66
C TYR A 248 12.17 -4.35 -22.93
N GLU A 249 12.82 -3.17 -22.94
CA GLU A 249 13.69 -2.73 -24.04
C GLU A 249 14.86 -3.70 -24.24
N LEU A 250 15.53 -4.11 -23.16
CA LEU A 250 16.63 -5.09 -23.23
C LEU A 250 16.15 -6.45 -23.78
N PHE A 251 14.96 -6.89 -23.36
CA PHE A 251 14.35 -8.12 -23.86
C PHE A 251 14.10 -8.08 -25.38
N LEU A 252 13.57 -6.95 -25.87
CA LEU A 252 13.28 -6.79 -27.30
C LEU A 252 14.56 -6.70 -28.16
N ARG A 253 15.62 -6.10 -27.62
CA ARG A 253 16.86 -5.84 -28.36
C ARG A 253 17.89 -6.98 -28.29
N PHE A 254 18.00 -7.60 -27.12
CA PHE A 254 19.08 -8.53 -26.81
C PHE A 254 18.58 -9.91 -26.31
N GLY A 255 17.27 -10.10 -26.18
CA GLY A 255 16.67 -11.35 -25.71
C GLY A 255 16.73 -11.51 -24.19
N LEU A 256 16.51 -12.77 -23.75
CA LEU A 256 16.33 -13.09 -22.33
C LEU A 256 17.57 -12.86 -21.45
N GLU A 257 18.77 -13.13 -21.97
CA GLU A 257 19.98 -13.13 -21.15
C GLU A 257 20.26 -11.79 -20.47
N GLN A 258 20.24 -10.68 -21.22
CA GLN A 258 20.46 -9.35 -20.66
C GLN A 258 19.26 -8.82 -19.89
N ALA A 259 18.05 -9.11 -20.35
CA ALA A 259 16.84 -8.70 -19.68
C ALA A 259 16.70 -9.35 -18.28
N THR A 260 17.04 -10.64 -18.16
CA THR A 260 16.96 -11.36 -16.87
C THR A 260 17.96 -10.85 -15.85
N ALA A 261 19.16 -10.46 -16.25
CA ALA A 261 20.13 -9.87 -15.33
C ALA A 261 19.63 -8.54 -14.74
N ALA A 262 19.07 -7.66 -15.57
CA ALA A 262 18.45 -6.42 -15.12
C ALA A 262 17.19 -6.67 -14.26
N ALA A 263 16.37 -7.66 -14.61
CA ALA A 263 15.18 -8.05 -13.85
C ALA A 263 15.54 -8.57 -12.46
N VAL A 264 16.58 -9.41 -12.32
CA VAL A 264 17.04 -9.90 -11.02
C VAL A 264 17.60 -8.76 -10.16
N LEU A 265 18.31 -7.80 -10.73
CA LEU A 265 18.77 -6.62 -10.00
C LEU A 265 17.59 -5.81 -9.48
N LEU A 266 16.60 -5.53 -10.32
CA LEU A 266 15.39 -4.82 -9.88
C LEU A 266 14.65 -5.61 -8.78
N LEU A 267 14.55 -6.93 -8.93
CA LEU A 267 13.90 -7.80 -7.94
C LEU A 267 14.60 -7.70 -6.58
N ILE A 268 15.94 -7.81 -6.55
CA ILE A 268 16.73 -7.71 -5.33
C ILE A 268 16.53 -6.34 -4.67
N VAL A 269 16.67 -5.25 -5.43
CA VAL A 269 16.54 -3.89 -4.92
C VAL A 269 15.13 -3.64 -4.39
N SER A 270 14.11 -3.98 -5.19
CA SER A 270 12.71 -3.76 -4.83
C SER A 270 12.29 -4.58 -3.62
N LEU A 271 12.70 -5.86 -3.55
CA LEU A 271 12.37 -6.75 -2.43
C LEU A 271 13.08 -6.29 -1.14
N SER A 272 14.37 -5.93 -1.24
CA SER A 272 15.12 -5.44 -0.08
C SER A 272 14.49 -4.17 0.49
N LEU A 273 14.11 -3.24 -0.37
CA LEU A 273 13.49 -1.99 0.05
C LEU A 273 12.06 -2.22 0.59
N PHE A 274 11.28 -3.10 -0.05
CA PHE A 274 9.95 -3.47 0.44
C PHE A 274 10.02 -4.10 1.84
N VAL A 275 10.94 -5.05 2.07
CA VAL A 275 11.16 -5.66 3.39
C VAL A 275 11.56 -4.61 4.40
N LEU A 276 12.50 -3.71 4.07
CA LEU A 276 12.92 -2.62 4.94
C LEU A 276 11.74 -1.71 5.33
N LEU A 277 10.96 -1.24 4.36
CA LEU A 277 9.80 -0.39 4.60
C LEU A 277 8.74 -1.11 5.46
N ARG A 278 8.49 -2.38 5.20
CA ARG A 278 7.57 -3.19 5.99
C ARG A 278 8.02 -3.36 7.44
N MET A 279 9.32 -3.60 7.66
CA MET A 279 9.88 -3.69 9.02
C MET A 279 9.77 -2.36 9.78
N LEU A 280 10.02 -1.23 9.11
CA LEU A 280 9.86 0.10 9.71
C LEU A 280 8.39 0.39 10.06
N ALA A 281 7.45 0.03 9.17
CA ALA A 281 6.02 0.17 9.40
C ALA A 281 5.54 -0.66 10.61
N GLN A 282 6.05 -1.88 10.81
CA GLN A 282 5.67 -2.76 11.92
C GLN A 282 6.24 -2.29 13.26
N ARG A 283 7.48 -1.80 13.32
CA ARG A 283 8.08 -1.29 14.58
C ARG A 283 7.31 -0.12 15.17
N GLY A 284 6.67 0.69 14.34
CA GLY A 284 5.79 1.77 14.78
C GLY A 284 4.49 1.30 15.49
N GLY A 285 4.07 0.05 15.33
CA GLY A 285 2.85 -0.54 15.93
C GLY A 285 3.09 -1.14 17.32
N GLN A 286 4.20 -1.83 17.53
CA GLN A 286 4.47 -2.57 18.77
C GLN A 286 4.71 -1.70 20.00
N SER A 287 5.11 -0.44 19.83
CA SER A 287 5.31 0.49 20.94
C SER A 287 4.01 0.97 21.62
N GLN A 288 2.84 0.58 21.15
CA GLN A 288 1.55 0.93 21.77
C GLN A 288 0.92 -0.20 22.60
N GLU A 289 1.27 -1.46 22.36
CA GLU A 289 0.77 -2.59 23.18
C GLU A 289 1.51 -2.72 24.52
N SER A 290 2.64 -2.03 24.68
CA SER A 290 3.45 -2.07 25.93
C SER A 290 3.25 -0.84 26.83
N ARG A 291 2.30 0.04 26.54
CA ARG A 291 1.92 1.17 27.40
C ARG A 291 0.44 1.11 27.75
#